data_e857380d9c305da2ded0b232a615ae22
#
_entry.id   e857380d9c305da2ded0b232a615ae22
#
_cell.length_a   1.000
_cell.length_b   1.000
_cell.length_c   1.000
_cell.angle_alpha   90.00
_cell.angle_beta   90.00
_cell.angle_gamma   90.00
#
_symmetry.space_group_name_H-M   'P 1'
#
loop_
_entity.id
_entity.type
_entity.pdbx_description
1 polymer ?
#
loop_
_entity_poly.entity_id
_entity_poly.type
_entity_poly.pdbx_seq_one_letter_code
_entity_poly.pdbx_strand_id
1 'polypeptide(L)'
;ALLLPFDDKRMVEYYEGFLMAVDSLKRTGTSIDLYVYDCNKESSSLNSILAKSEMKNMNVVFGPAQQQHIKPLAAFAKKNDIRLVIPFSSKEGEVFNNPFIYQINTPQSYLYSEVYEHFTRQFPNANVILLESAVVDKDKVEFIKGLKQELGSKGIPVKTLKENAPVETLKAALHNDKENFFIPTSGNDLTLLRIIPQLTLLVRDNPEARIHLFGYPEWQTYTKDHLESFFELDTYFYSSFYTNNLLPAAINFTQTYRKWYSKEMEERYPKYGMLGFDTGYFFLKGLSKYGSELEKNLPQMDLTPIQTGFKFQRVNNWGGFVNKKVFFVHFTKNYELIKLDFE
;
A
#
# COMPACT_ATOMS: atom_id res chain seq x y z
N ALA A 1 -7.09 7.73 -21.14
CA ALA A 1 -8.49 7.34 -20.93
C ALA A 1 -8.70 6.75 -19.55
N LEU A 2 -9.93 6.81 -19.06
CA LEU A 2 -10.36 6.23 -17.79
C LEU A 2 -11.54 5.28 -18.06
N LEU A 3 -11.37 3.99 -17.75
CA LEU A 3 -12.36 2.94 -18.00
C LEU A 3 -12.82 2.35 -16.66
N LEU A 4 -13.99 2.77 -16.18
CA LEU A 4 -14.52 2.43 -14.86
C LEU A 4 -16.02 2.09 -14.95
N PRO A 5 -16.53 1.14 -14.12
CA PRO A 5 -17.95 0.93 -13.96
C PRO A 5 -18.53 1.94 -12.97
N PHE A 6 -19.38 2.83 -13.44
CA PHE A 6 -19.96 3.88 -12.60
C PHE A 6 -21.21 3.44 -11.79
N ASP A 7 -21.61 2.19 -11.91
CA ASP A 7 -22.55 1.54 -11.00
C ASP A 7 -21.89 1.15 -9.64
N ASP A 8 -20.55 1.14 -9.57
CA ASP A 8 -19.79 0.92 -8.34
C ASP A 8 -19.37 2.25 -7.70
N LYS A 9 -19.88 2.51 -6.50
CA LYS A 9 -19.56 3.75 -5.75
C LYS A 9 -18.07 3.97 -5.51
N ARG A 10 -17.28 2.88 -5.37
CA ARG A 10 -15.82 2.97 -5.22
C ARG A 10 -15.18 3.57 -6.45
N MET A 11 -15.67 3.19 -7.62
CA MET A 11 -15.16 3.68 -8.90
C MET A 11 -15.56 5.14 -9.15
N VAL A 12 -16.75 5.54 -8.67
CA VAL A 12 -17.16 6.94 -8.65
C VAL A 12 -16.21 7.76 -7.77
N GLU A 13 -15.90 7.32 -6.55
CA GLU A 13 -14.93 8.01 -5.68
C GLU A 13 -13.54 8.10 -6.31
N TYR A 14 -13.06 7.00 -6.93
CA TYR A 14 -11.79 7.00 -7.64
C TYR A 14 -11.76 8.05 -8.76
N TYR A 15 -12.82 8.11 -9.55
CA TYR A 15 -12.97 9.11 -10.61
C TYR A 15 -12.97 10.54 -10.07
N GLU A 16 -13.71 10.79 -8.99
CA GLU A 16 -13.77 12.09 -8.34
C GLU A 16 -12.39 12.57 -7.86
N GLY A 17 -11.63 11.69 -7.21
CA GLY A 17 -10.25 11.97 -6.82
C GLY A 17 -9.32 12.19 -8.03
N PHE A 18 -9.50 11.40 -9.08
CA PHE A 18 -8.74 11.56 -10.33
C PHE A 18 -9.00 12.93 -10.98
N LEU A 19 -10.25 13.42 -10.98
CA LEU A 19 -10.57 14.77 -11.47
C LEU A 19 -9.89 15.86 -10.65
N MET A 20 -9.76 15.68 -9.34
CA MET A 20 -9.02 16.63 -8.48
C MET A 20 -7.52 16.66 -8.85
N ALA A 21 -6.94 15.52 -9.23
CA ALA A 21 -5.56 15.47 -9.73
C ALA A 21 -5.42 16.22 -11.08
N VAL A 22 -6.36 16.02 -12.00
CA VAL A 22 -6.41 16.74 -13.28
C VAL A 22 -6.49 18.24 -13.04
N ASP A 23 -7.37 18.71 -12.15
CA ASP A 23 -7.50 20.13 -11.83
C ASP A 23 -6.20 20.70 -11.23
N SER A 24 -5.59 19.96 -10.30
CA SER A 24 -4.32 20.37 -9.70
C SER A 24 -3.21 20.56 -10.75
N LEU A 25 -3.11 19.65 -11.72
CA LEU A 25 -2.13 19.73 -12.80
C LEU A 25 -2.44 20.84 -13.81
N LYS A 26 -3.70 21.07 -14.13
CA LYS A 26 -4.12 22.20 -14.99
C LYS A 26 -3.71 23.54 -14.40
N ARG A 27 -3.81 23.71 -13.10
CA ARG A 27 -3.38 24.94 -12.42
C ARG A 27 -1.87 25.19 -12.54
N THR A 28 -1.09 24.14 -12.77
CA THR A 28 0.36 24.24 -13.03
C THR A 28 0.73 24.30 -14.49
N GLY A 29 -0.26 24.48 -15.38
CA GLY A 29 -0.06 24.66 -16.82
C GLY A 29 -0.04 23.37 -17.65
N THR A 30 -0.37 22.21 -17.06
CA THR A 30 -0.44 20.95 -17.80
C THR A 30 -1.74 20.88 -18.62
N SER A 31 -1.63 20.62 -19.93
CA SER A 31 -2.79 20.36 -20.79
C SER A 31 -3.11 18.87 -20.80
N ILE A 32 -4.36 18.51 -20.54
CA ILE A 32 -4.83 17.12 -20.44
C ILE A 32 -6.15 16.97 -21.18
N ASP A 33 -6.18 16.05 -22.16
CA ASP A 33 -7.41 15.56 -22.79
C ASP A 33 -7.84 14.27 -22.10
N LEU A 34 -8.89 14.34 -21.28
CA LEU A 34 -9.40 13.21 -20.53
C LEU A 34 -10.64 12.61 -21.18
N TYR A 35 -10.54 11.34 -21.56
CA TYR A 35 -11.64 10.53 -22.08
C TYR A 35 -12.11 9.57 -20.99
N VAL A 36 -13.40 9.63 -20.67
CA VAL A 36 -13.99 8.83 -19.59
C VAL A 36 -15.08 7.93 -20.17
N TYR A 37 -14.98 6.64 -19.89
CA TYR A 37 -15.92 5.64 -20.39
C TYR A 37 -16.48 4.79 -19.27
N ASP A 38 -17.80 4.63 -19.25
CA ASP A 38 -18.47 3.65 -18.43
C ASP A 38 -18.22 2.25 -18.98
N CYS A 39 -17.46 1.45 -18.24
CA CYS A 39 -17.06 0.10 -18.61
C CYS A 39 -17.66 -0.90 -17.61
N ASN A 40 -18.91 -1.31 -17.85
CA ASN A 40 -19.63 -2.25 -17.02
C ASN A 40 -19.10 -3.70 -17.15
N LYS A 41 -19.77 -4.67 -16.51
CA LYS A 41 -19.32 -6.08 -16.51
C LYS A 41 -19.47 -6.81 -17.85
N GLU A 42 -20.18 -6.25 -18.81
CA GLU A 42 -20.41 -6.88 -20.11
C GLU A 42 -19.17 -6.74 -21.00
N SER A 43 -18.76 -7.84 -21.62
CA SER A 43 -17.62 -7.83 -22.56
C SER A 43 -17.88 -6.92 -23.78
N SER A 44 -19.14 -6.77 -24.19
CA SER A 44 -19.58 -5.85 -25.25
C SER A 44 -19.28 -4.40 -24.92
N SER A 45 -19.35 -4.01 -23.66
CA SER A 45 -19.01 -2.65 -23.19
C SER A 45 -17.56 -2.32 -23.48
N LEU A 46 -16.59 -3.15 -23.12
CA LEU A 46 -15.18 -2.95 -23.42
C LEU A 46 -14.94 -2.92 -24.94
N ASN A 47 -15.48 -3.89 -25.70
CA ASN A 47 -15.25 -3.98 -27.12
C ASN A 47 -15.73 -2.73 -27.87
N SER A 48 -16.88 -2.17 -27.48
CA SER A 48 -17.39 -0.93 -28.07
C SER A 48 -16.49 0.28 -27.77
N ILE A 49 -15.88 0.34 -26.58
CA ILE A 49 -14.93 1.39 -26.21
C ILE A 49 -13.64 1.24 -27.03
N LEU A 50 -13.06 0.04 -27.09
CA LEU A 50 -11.81 -0.21 -27.82
C LEU A 50 -11.95 -0.01 -29.35
N ALA A 51 -13.15 -0.07 -29.89
CA ALA A 51 -13.43 0.19 -31.32
C ALA A 51 -13.40 1.69 -31.68
N LYS A 52 -13.42 2.58 -30.67
CA LYS A 52 -13.39 4.03 -30.91
C LYS A 52 -12.03 4.45 -31.47
N SER A 53 -12.05 5.36 -32.44
CA SER A 53 -10.83 5.81 -33.14
C SER A 53 -9.82 6.47 -32.21
N GLU A 54 -10.29 7.26 -31.26
CA GLU A 54 -9.45 7.98 -30.29
C GLU A 54 -8.69 7.05 -29.33
N MET A 55 -9.21 5.84 -29.07
CA MET A 55 -8.57 4.91 -28.13
C MET A 55 -7.16 4.48 -28.56
N LYS A 56 -6.88 4.42 -29.86
CA LYS A 56 -5.55 4.07 -30.37
C LYS A 56 -4.50 5.16 -30.15
N ASN A 57 -4.94 6.36 -29.84
CA ASN A 57 -4.07 7.53 -29.69
C ASN A 57 -3.87 7.92 -28.21
N MET A 58 -4.32 7.09 -27.28
CA MET A 58 -4.15 7.36 -25.84
C MET A 58 -2.69 7.25 -25.43
N ASN A 59 -2.22 8.15 -24.58
CA ASN A 59 -0.90 8.04 -23.95
C ASN A 59 -0.91 7.05 -22.79
N VAL A 60 -2.05 6.97 -22.08
CA VAL A 60 -2.26 6.08 -20.94
C VAL A 60 -3.74 5.75 -20.79
N VAL A 61 -4.02 4.53 -20.36
CA VAL A 61 -5.36 4.06 -19.96
C VAL A 61 -5.31 3.61 -18.50
N PHE A 62 -6.28 4.05 -17.71
CA PHE A 62 -6.47 3.67 -16.31
C PHE A 62 -7.70 2.76 -16.18
N GLY A 63 -7.51 1.64 -15.55
CA GLY A 63 -8.51 0.59 -15.41
C GLY A 63 -8.01 -0.75 -15.97
N PRO A 64 -8.89 -1.71 -16.17
CA PRO A 64 -10.29 -1.76 -15.78
C PRO A 64 -10.47 -2.14 -14.29
N ALA A 65 -11.71 -2.09 -13.80
CA ALA A 65 -12.04 -2.62 -12.47
C ALA A 65 -12.40 -4.12 -12.49
N GLN A 66 -12.94 -4.61 -13.61
CA GLN A 66 -13.37 -6.00 -13.75
C GLN A 66 -12.24 -6.88 -14.28
N GLN A 67 -12.05 -8.03 -13.61
CA GLN A 67 -10.99 -8.99 -13.93
C GLN A 67 -11.05 -9.49 -15.38
N GLN A 68 -12.25 -9.78 -15.90
CA GLN A 68 -12.42 -10.29 -17.28
C GLN A 68 -12.00 -9.29 -18.36
N HIS A 69 -11.94 -8.00 -18.07
CA HIS A 69 -11.55 -6.97 -19.02
C HIS A 69 -10.03 -6.75 -19.06
N ILE A 70 -9.25 -7.25 -18.10
CA ILE A 70 -7.82 -7.00 -18.01
C ILE A 70 -7.09 -7.56 -19.22
N LYS A 71 -7.29 -8.84 -19.52
CA LYS A 71 -6.59 -9.50 -20.64
C LYS A 71 -6.87 -8.86 -22.01
N PRO A 72 -8.12 -8.60 -22.42
CA PRO A 72 -8.38 -7.92 -23.70
C PRO A 72 -7.87 -6.48 -23.73
N LEU A 73 -7.96 -5.73 -22.63
CA LEU A 73 -7.43 -4.38 -22.55
C LEU A 73 -5.89 -4.38 -22.59
N ALA A 74 -5.25 -5.32 -21.91
CA ALA A 74 -3.79 -5.50 -21.94
C ALA A 74 -3.29 -5.82 -23.36
N ALA A 75 -3.99 -6.69 -24.09
CA ALA A 75 -3.67 -6.99 -25.49
C ALA A 75 -3.83 -5.77 -26.40
N PHE A 76 -4.87 -4.98 -26.20
CA PHE A 76 -5.07 -3.72 -26.95
C PHE A 76 -3.96 -2.71 -26.65
N ALA A 77 -3.62 -2.51 -25.37
CA ALA A 77 -2.57 -1.61 -24.94
C ALA A 77 -1.20 -2.00 -25.55
N LYS A 78 -0.85 -3.29 -25.49
CA LYS A 78 0.37 -3.82 -26.08
C LYS A 78 0.46 -3.61 -27.59
N LYS A 79 -0.66 -3.85 -28.31
CA LYS A 79 -0.74 -3.70 -29.75
C LYS A 79 -0.54 -2.24 -30.23
N ASN A 80 -0.91 -1.28 -29.39
CA ASN A 80 -0.91 0.15 -29.75
C ASN A 80 0.14 0.96 -28.95
N ASP A 81 1.07 0.30 -28.24
CA ASP A 81 2.10 0.92 -27.43
C ASP A 81 1.57 1.92 -26.39
N ILE A 82 0.43 1.58 -25.78
CA ILE A 82 -0.28 2.41 -24.82
C ILE A 82 0.03 1.93 -23.38
N ARG A 83 0.38 2.85 -22.48
CA ARG A 83 0.54 2.54 -21.07
C ARG A 83 -0.79 2.16 -20.46
N LEU A 84 -0.81 1.05 -19.71
CA LEU A 84 -1.98 0.55 -19.01
C LEU A 84 -1.74 0.52 -17.51
N VAL A 85 -2.42 1.38 -16.78
CA VAL A 85 -2.37 1.44 -15.33
C VAL A 85 -3.53 0.63 -14.76
N ILE A 86 -3.24 -0.43 -14.01
CA ILE A 86 -4.22 -1.32 -13.37
C ILE A 86 -4.25 -1.01 -11.88
N PRO A 87 -5.24 -0.22 -11.39
CA PRO A 87 -5.21 0.27 -10.01
C PRO A 87 -5.73 -0.74 -8.98
N PHE A 88 -6.61 -1.67 -9.36
CA PHE A 88 -7.45 -2.39 -8.39
C PHE A 88 -7.11 -3.86 -8.24
N SER A 89 -6.74 -4.55 -9.30
CA SER A 89 -6.47 -6.00 -9.25
C SER A 89 -5.06 -6.29 -8.75
N SER A 90 -4.97 -7.20 -7.78
CA SER A 90 -3.69 -7.77 -7.32
C SER A 90 -3.39 -9.16 -7.91
N LYS A 91 -4.32 -9.74 -8.66
CA LYS A 91 -4.23 -11.12 -9.18
C LYS A 91 -3.92 -11.15 -10.67
N GLU A 92 -2.96 -10.35 -11.11
CA GLU A 92 -2.76 -10.14 -12.54
C GLU A 92 -1.48 -10.78 -13.05
N GLY A 93 -1.61 -11.66 -14.04
CA GLY A 93 -0.48 -12.32 -14.70
C GLY A 93 0.01 -11.60 -15.97
N GLU A 94 -0.80 -10.71 -16.54
CA GLU A 94 -0.46 -10.02 -17.80
C GLU A 94 0.77 -9.12 -17.66
N VAL A 95 1.05 -8.62 -16.47
CA VAL A 95 2.24 -7.80 -16.17
C VAL A 95 3.55 -8.51 -16.51
N PHE A 96 3.62 -9.83 -16.45
CA PHE A 96 4.84 -10.58 -16.74
C PHE A 96 5.21 -10.63 -18.23
N ASN A 97 4.23 -10.39 -19.12
CA ASN A 97 4.40 -10.53 -20.57
C ASN A 97 4.03 -9.26 -21.35
N ASN A 98 3.77 -8.16 -20.66
CA ASN A 98 3.36 -6.91 -21.28
C ASN A 98 4.13 -5.73 -20.68
N PRO A 99 5.08 -5.13 -21.42
CA PRO A 99 5.95 -4.07 -20.91
C PRO A 99 5.22 -2.74 -20.63
N PHE A 100 3.98 -2.59 -21.08
CA PHE A 100 3.20 -1.37 -20.93
C PHE A 100 2.33 -1.34 -19.68
N ILE A 101 2.26 -2.45 -18.93
CA ILE A 101 1.42 -2.54 -17.71
C ILE A 101 2.13 -1.95 -16.50
N TYR A 102 1.37 -1.17 -15.72
CA TYR A 102 1.70 -0.70 -14.39
C TYR A 102 0.66 -1.22 -13.40
N GLN A 103 1.04 -2.16 -12.57
CA GLN A 103 0.17 -2.73 -11.54
C GLN A 103 0.36 -1.98 -10.23
N ILE A 104 -0.69 -1.28 -9.78
CA ILE A 104 -0.67 -0.46 -8.57
C ILE A 104 -0.88 -1.34 -7.33
N ASN A 105 -1.96 -2.14 -7.34
CA ASN A 105 -2.27 -3.05 -6.26
C ASN A 105 -1.48 -4.35 -6.45
N THR A 106 -0.37 -4.46 -5.74
CA THR A 106 0.56 -5.57 -5.84
C THR A 106 0.22 -6.63 -4.79
N PRO A 107 0.30 -7.95 -5.12
CA PRO A 107 0.17 -8.99 -4.11
C PRO A 107 1.12 -8.77 -2.94
N GLN A 108 0.66 -8.98 -1.72
CA GLN A 108 1.45 -8.75 -0.50
C GLN A 108 2.81 -9.46 -0.53
N SER A 109 2.87 -10.68 -1.10
CA SER A 109 4.11 -11.44 -1.22
C SER A 109 5.21 -10.73 -2.01
N TYR A 110 4.88 -9.83 -2.93
CA TYR A 110 5.87 -9.05 -3.68
C TYR A 110 6.48 -7.92 -2.86
N LEU A 111 5.83 -7.53 -1.76
CA LEU A 111 6.29 -6.48 -0.85
C LEU A 111 7.20 -7.03 0.26
N TYR A 112 7.19 -8.33 0.51
CA TYR A 112 7.88 -8.92 1.67
C TYR A 112 9.39 -8.63 1.69
N SER A 113 10.07 -8.74 0.55
CA SER A 113 11.49 -8.42 0.47
C SER A 113 11.80 -6.97 0.86
N GLU A 114 10.97 -6.02 0.44
CA GLU A 114 11.12 -4.61 0.82
C GLU A 114 10.90 -4.43 2.34
N VAL A 115 9.89 -5.11 2.90
CA VAL A 115 9.62 -5.07 4.35
C VAL A 115 10.81 -5.59 5.14
N TYR A 116 11.39 -6.73 4.74
CA TYR A 116 12.53 -7.33 5.44
C TYR A 116 13.77 -6.44 5.34
N GLU A 117 14.06 -5.90 4.16
CA GLU A 117 15.19 -4.99 3.94
C GLU A 117 15.04 -3.73 4.79
N HIS A 118 13.86 -3.11 4.77
CA HIS A 118 13.60 -1.91 5.56
C HIS A 118 13.69 -2.19 7.06
N PHE A 119 13.12 -3.31 7.53
CA PHE A 119 13.20 -3.70 8.93
C PHE A 119 14.66 -3.90 9.38
N THR A 120 15.44 -4.70 8.65
CA THR A 120 16.84 -5.01 9.04
C THR A 120 17.76 -3.81 8.92
N ARG A 121 17.50 -2.90 7.99
CA ARG A 121 18.24 -1.65 7.83
C ARG A 121 17.92 -0.65 8.95
N GLN A 122 16.64 -0.54 9.32
CA GLN A 122 16.20 0.37 10.37
C GLN A 122 16.58 -0.13 11.76
N PHE A 123 16.53 -1.44 11.98
CA PHE A 123 16.74 -2.09 13.28
C PHE A 123 17.83 -3.16 13.22
N PRO A 124 19.07 -2.79 12.89
CA PRO A 124 20.16 -3.78 12.72
C PRO A 124 20.54 -4.48 14.04
N ASN A 125 20.17 -3.88 15.17
CA ASN A 125 20.45 -4.41 16.52
C ASN A 125 19.19 -4.92 17.23
N ALA A 126 18.17 -5.36 16.47
CA ALA A 126 16.94 -5.87 17.07
C ALA A 126 17.12 -7.22 17.77
N ASN A 127 16.23 -7.48 18.74
CA ASN A 127 15.93 -8.79 19.31
C ASN A 127 14.48 -9.10 18.92
N VAL A 128 14.26 -10.08 18.07
CA VAL A 128 12.94 -10.39 17.54
C VAL A 128 12.31 -11.56 18.27
N ILE A 129 11.12 -11.35 18.80
CA ILE A 129 10.30 -12.34 19.51
C ILE A 129 9.02 -12.58 18.68
N LEU A 130 8.95 -13.72 18.00
CA LEU A 130 7.74 -14.13 17.31
C LEU A 130 6.73 -14.69 18.30
N LEU A 131 5.48 -14.22 18.23
CA LEU A 131 4.37 -14.74 19.01
C LEU A 131 3.52 -15.66 18.14
N GLU A 132 3.69 -16.96 18.36
CA GLU A 132 2.99 -17.97 17.57
C GLU A 132 1.51 -18.03 17.97
N SER A 133 0.65 -17.66 17.04
CA SER A 133 -0.80 -17.64 17.23
C SER A 133 -1.37 -19.04 17.31
N ALA A 134 -2.42 -19.22 18.15
CA ALA A 134 -3.09 -20.50 18.34
C ALA A 134 -3.75 -21.02 17.04
N VAL A 135 -4.17 -20.08 16.17
CA VAL A 135 -4.73 -20.39 14.86
C VAL A 135 -3.76 -19.95 13.78
N VAL A 136 -3.42 -20.86 12.87
CA VAL A 136 -2.51 -20.57 11.77
C VAL A 136 -3.15 -19.56 10.82
N ASP A 137 -2.50 -18.42 10.65
CA ASP A 137 -2.84 -17.44 9.61
C ASP A 137 -2.09 -17.81 8.32
N LYS A 138 -2.81 -18.43 7.39
CA LYS A 138 -2.22 -18.94 6.13
C LYS A 138 -1.56 -17.82 5.31
N ASP A 139 -2.10 -16.60 5.38
CA ASP A 139 -1.62 -15.45 4.63
C ASP A 139 -0.28 -14.92 5.17
N LYS A 140 0.09 -15.27 6.39
CA LYS A 140 1.33 -14.84 7.05
C LYS A 140 2.44 -15.89 7.08
N VAL A 141 2.15 -17.13 6.72
CA VAL A 141 3.14 -18.24 6.77
C VAL A 141 4.39 -17.90 5.95
N GLU A 142 4.22 -17.48 4.71
CA GLU A 142 5.34 -17.13 3.83
C GLU A 142 6.08 -15.88 4.32
N PHE A 143 5.35 -14.88 4.84
CA PHE A 143 5.96 -13.69 5.42
C PHE A 143 6.88 -14.05 6.60
N ILE A 144 6.39 -14.84 7.56
CA ILE A 144 7.17 -15.24 8.74
C ILE A 144 8.37 -16.09 8.36
N LYS A 145 8.23 -17.01 7.39
CA LYS A 145 9.32 -17.82 6.89
C LYS A 145 10.44 -16.97 6.27
N GLY A 146 10.07 -16.04 5.37
CA GLY A 146 11.03 -15.14 4.74
C GLY A 146 11.68 -14.19 5.75
N LEU A 147 10.92 -13.66 6.71
CA LEU A 147 11.45 -12.82 7.78
C LEU A 147 12.51 -13.56 8.60
N LYS A 148 12.24 -14.80 9.02
CA LYS A 148 13.22 -15.63 9.74
C LYS A 148 14.52 -15.84 8.94
N GLN A 149 14.40 -16.09 7.65
CA GLN A 149 15.56 -16.28 6.75
C GLN A 149 16.39 -14.99 6.66
N GLU A 150 15.74 -13.84 6.46
CA GLU A 150 16.42 -12.56 6.36
C GLU A 150 17.11 -12.18 7.67
N LEU A 151 16.40 -12.28 8.80
CA LEU A 151 16.96 -12.00 10.12
C LEU A 151 18.16 -12.91 10.41
N GLY A 152 18.05 -14.21 10.09
CA GLY A 152 19.15 -15.16 10.22
C GLY A 152 20.37 -14.80 9.38
N SER A 153 20.17 -14.35 8.14
CA SER A 153 21.24 -13.90 7.25
C SER A 153 21.99 -12.66 7.77
N LYS A 154 21.29 -11.82 8.54
CA LYS A 154 21.84 -10.59 9.15
C LYS A 154 22.37 -10.82 10.57
N GLY A 155 22.29 -12.04 11.10
CA GLY A 155 22.70 -12.36 12.47
C GLY A 155 21.80 -11.76 13.56
N ILE A 156 20.58 -11.37 13.21
CA ILE A 156 19.60 -10.84 14.16
C ILE A 156 18.92 -12.01 14.89
N PRO A 157 18.98 -12.10 16.23
CA PRO A 157 18.42 -13.21 16.97
C PRO A 157 16.89 -13.24 16.91
N VAL A 158 16.33 -14.43 16.72
CA VAL A 158 14.89 -14.68 16.70
C VAL A 158 14.53 -15.74 17.71
N LYS A 159 13.58 -15.43 18.58
CA LYS A 159 12.94 -16.39 19.51
C LYS A 159 11.49 -16.58 19.08
N THR A 160 10.93 -17.75 19.38
CA THR A 160 9.49 -18.00 19.16
C THR A 160 8.86 -18.42 20.47
N LEU A 161 7.81 -17.71 20.86
CA LEU A 161 6.99 -17.98 22.04
C LEU A 161 5.53 -18.15 21.59
N LYS A 162 4.69 -18.76 22.45
CA LYS A 162 3.26 -18.81 22.19
C LYS A 162 2.60 -17.45 22.47
N GLU A 163 1.54 -17.11 21.75
CA GLU A 163 0.80 -15.84 21.95
C GLU A 163 0.22 -15.66 23.36
N ASN A 164 -0.01 -16.77 24.08
CA ASN A 164 -0.51 -16.78 25.44
C ASN A 164 0.59 -17.04 26.49
N ALA A 165 1.87 -16.84 26.12
CA ALA A 165 2.97 -17.00 27.05
C ALA A 165 2.80 -16.07 28.29
N PRO A 166 3.07 -16.55 29.50
CA PRO A 166 3.03 -15.70 30.70
C PRO A 166 4.00 -14.51 30.59
N VAL A 167 3.67 -13.41 31.26
CA VAL A 167 4.49 -12.17 31.26
C VAL A 167 5.94 -12.45 31.68
N GLU A 168 6.16 -13.34 32.64
CA GLU A 168 7.52 -13.74 33.04
C GLU A 168 8.32 -14.41 31.92
N THR A 169 7.66 -15.21 31.09
CA THR A 169 8.31 -15.82 29.91
C THR A 169 8.64 -14.77 28.86
N LEU A 170 7.74 -13.81 28.63
CA LEU A 170 7.98 -12.68 27.72
C LEU A 170 9.13 -11.82 28.22
N LYS A 171 9.18 -11.54 29.54
CA LYS A 171 10.25 -10.80 30.22
C LYS A 171 11.61 -11.48 30.07
N ALA A 172 11.68 -12.80 30.25
CA ALA A 172 12.90 -13.58 30.07
C ALA A 172 13.41 -13.59 28.59
N ALA A 173 12.57 -13.23 27.62
CA ALA A 173 12.96 -13.11 26.24
C ALA A 173 13.56 -11.75 25.89
N LEU A 174 13.39 -10.72 26.74
CA LEU A 174 13.92 -9.38 26.50
C LEU A 174 15.45 -9.35 26.49
N HIS A 175 16.00 -8.40 25.79
CA HIS A 175 17.40 -8.03 25.81
C HIS A 175 17.53 -6.56 26.20
N ASN A 176 18.30 -6.25 27.24
CA ASN A 176 18.35 -4.89 27.82
C ASN A 176 18.93 -3.84 26.87
N ASP A 177 19.90 -4.23 26.05
CA ASP A 177 20.62 -3.30 25.17
C ASP A 177 20.12 -3.28 23.72
N LYS A 178 18.99 -3.95 23.43
CA LYS A 178 18.43 -4.08 22.08
C LYS A 178 17.01 -3.53 21.99
N GLU A 179 16.61 -3.24 20.74
CA GLU A 179 15.21 -3.02 20.41
C GLU A 179 14.48 -4.37 20.40
N ASN A 180 13.52 -4.57 21.28
CA ASN A 180 12.78 -5.83 21.43
C ASN A 180 11.49 -5.75 20.63
N PHE A 181 11.43 -6.45 19.49
CA PHE A 181 10.26 -6.48 18.63
C PHE A 181 9.44 -7.74 18.86
N PHE A 182 8.20 -7.57 19.28
CA PHE A 182 7.20 -8.62 19.31
C PHE A 182 6.42 -8.63 17.98
N ILE A 183 6.45 -9.76 17.28
CA ILE A 183 5.80 -9.92 15.97
C ILE A 183 4.88 -11.13 16.03
N PRO A 184 3.55 -10.95 16.03
CA PRO A 184 2.63 -12.08 16.00
C PRO A 184 2.66 -12.79 14.64
N THR A 185 2.43 -14.11 14.63
CA THR A 185 2.36 -14.89 13.38
C THR A 185 1.01 -14.79 12.68
N SER A 186 0.10 -13.97 13.19
CA SER A 186 -1.19 -13.64 12.59
C SER A 186 -1.45 -12.14 12.67
N GLY A 187 -2.06 -11.59 11.63
CA GLY A 187 -2.44 -10.18 11.54
C GLY A 187 -3.86 -9.88 11.99
N ASN A 188 -4.64 -10.88 12.41
CA ASN A 188 -6.05 -10.67 12.73
C ASN A 188 -6.27 -10.01 14.11
N ASP A 189 -7.46 -9.41 14.27
CA ASP A 189 -7.85 -8.68 15.48
C ASP A 189 -7.89 -9.57 16.73
N LEU A 190 -8.32 -10.83 16.60
CA LEU A 190 -8.36 -11.76 17.73
C LEU A 190 -6.98 -12.01 18.34
N THR A 191 -5.94 -12.03 17.50
CA THR A 191 -4.56 -12.13 17.96
C THR A 191 -4.16 -10.88 18.74
N LEU A 192 -4.49 -9.68 18.25
CA LEU A 192 -4.25 -8.43 18.98
C LEU A 192 -4.93 -8.43 20.35
N LEU A 193 -6.20 -8.81 20.42
CA LEU A 193 -6.94 -8.89 21.68
C LEU A 193 -6.29 -9.84 22.72
N ARG A 194 -5.57 -10.86 22.27
CA ARG A 194 -4.88 -11.80 23.15
C ARG A 194 -3.51 -11.32 23.61
N ILE A 195 -2.74 -10.69 22.71
CA ILE A 195 -1.35 -10.31 22.99
C ILE A 195 -1.22 -8.94 23.67
N ILE A 196 -2.08 -7.98 23.32
CA ILE A 196 -2.00 -6.61 23.84
C ILE A 196 -2.00 -6.56 25.37
N PRO A 197 -2.91 -7.22 26.11
CA PRO A 197 -2.92 -7.15 27.56
C PRO A 197 -1.60 -7.61 28.20
N GLN A 198 -1.01 -8.68 27.67
CA GLN A 198 0.26 -9.22 28.18
C GLN A 198 1.44 -8.29 27.87
N LEU A 199 1.49 -7.74 26.66
CA LEU A 199 2.54 -6.82 26.26
C LEU A 199 2.44 -5.48 26.98
N THR A 200 1.24 -4.98 27.24
CA THR A 200 1.01 -3.77 28.02
C THR A 200 1.53 -3.94 29.46
N LEU A 201 1.22 -5.05 30.11
CA LEU A 201 1.78 -5.37 31.43
C LEU A 201 3.31 -5.44 31.37
N LEU A 202 3.86 -6.12 30.38
CA LEU A 202 5.30 -6.24 30.20
C LEU A 202 5.98 -4.87 30.06
N VAL A 203 5.41 -3.94 29.28
CA VAL A 203 5.94 -2.58 29.10
C VAL A 203 5.90 -1.80 30.41
N ARG A 204 4.79 -1.87 31.15
CA ARG A 204 4.63 -1.17 32.44
C ARG A 204 5.57 -1.66 33.51
N ASP A 205 5.82 -2.98 33.55
CA ASP A 205 6.70 -3.60 34.54
C ASP A 205 8.19 -3.47 34.18
N ASN A 206 8.51 -3.08 32.94
CA ASN A 206 9.88 -2.94 32.44
C ASN A 206 10.07 -1.62 31.65
N PRO A 207 9.94 -0.45 32.31
CA PRO A 207 9.94 0.85 31.65
C PRO A 207 11.27 1.19 30.95
N GLU A 208 12.38 0.58 31.40
CA GLU A 208 13.71 0.78 30.78
C GLU A 208 13.93 -0.07 29.52
N ALA A 209 13.10 -1.10 29.31
CA ALA A 209 13.22 -1.93 28.13
C ALA A 209 12.60 -1.25 26.90
N ARG A 210 13.34 -1.29 25.81
CA ARG A 210 12.84 -0.82 24.51
C ARG A 210 12.00 -1.92 23.88
N ILE A 211 10.68 -1.81 23.98
CA ILE A 211 9.70 -2.81 23.54
C ILE A 211 8.82 -2.22 22.47
N HIS A 212 8.67 -2.94 21.36
CA HIS A 212 7.89 -2.58 20.19
C HIS A 212 7.00 -3.73 19.76
N LEU A 213 5.82 -3.40 19.26
CA LEU A 213 4.96 -4.31 18.54
C LEU A 213 5.12 -4.04 17.03
N PHE A 214 5.31 -5.08 16.23
CA PHE A 214 5.41 -4.94 14.77
C PHE A 214 4.42 -5.87 14.07
N GLY A 215 3.71 -5.33 13.07
CA GLY A 215 2.70 -6.14 12.37
C GLY A 215 2.38 -5.69 10.96
N TYR A 216 1.11 -5.71 10.60
CA TYR A 216 0.63 -5.95 9.25
C TYR A 216 -0.28 -4.83 8.74
N PRO A 217 -0.45 -4.71 7.40
CA PRO A 217 -1.24 -3.63 6.78
C PRO A 217 -2.69 -3.57 7.26
N GLU A 218 -3.30 -4.71 7.56
CA GLU A 218 -4.68 -4.80 8.03
C GLU A 218 -4.92 -4.12 9.38
N TRP A 219 -3.85 -3.87 10.18
CA TRP A 219 -3.98 -3.17 11.45
C TRP A 219 -4.47 -1.73 11.32
N GLN A 220 -4.38 -1.15 10.12
CA GLN A 220 -5.04 0.13 9.84
C GLN A 220 -6.54 0.09 10.13
N THR A 221 -7.18 -1.04 9.88
CA THR A 221 -8.63 -1.20 10.09
C THR A 221 -9.00 -1.38 11.56
N TYR A 222 -8.04 -1.77 12.39
CA TYR A 222 -8.20 -2.00 13.84
C TYR A 222 -7.72 -0.82 14.69
N THR A 223 -7.14 0.20 14.08
CA THR A 223 -6.54 1.34 14.82
C THR A 223 -7.53 2.01 15.74
N LYS A 224 -8.81 2.13 15.33
CA LYS A 224 -9.84 2.77 16.17
C LYS A 224 -10.04 2.06 17.51
N ASP A 225 -9.97 0.73 17.52
CA ASP A 225 -10.23 -0.10 18.69
C ASP A 225 -8.99 -0.29 19.57
N HIS A 226 -7.77 -0.14 18.99
CA HIS A 226 -6.50 -0.38 19.66
C HIS A 226 -5.58 0.86 19.73
N LEU A 227 -6.10 2.07 19.47
CA LEU A 227 -5.29 3.27 19.31
C LEU A 227 -4.34 3.53 20.49
N GLU A 228 -4.87 3.53 21.72
CA GLU A 228 -4.07 3.77 22.92
C GLU A 228 -3.00 2.69 23.12
N SER A 229 -3.37 1.43 22.90
CA SER A 229 -2.45 0.29 23.01
C SER A 229 -1.34 0.36 21.96
N PHE A 230 -1.65 0.80 20.74
CA PHE A 230 -0.64 0.97 19.72
C PHE A 230 0.39 2.04 20.10
N PHE A 231 -0.02 3.14 20.70
CA PHE A 231 0.90 4.14 21.22
C PHE A 231 1.71 3.60 22.41
N GLU A 232 1.05 2.93 23.38
CA GLU A 232 1.72 2.38 24.57
C GLU A 232 2.78 1.32 24.21
N LEU A 233 2.50 0.50 23.18
CA LEU A 233 3.39 -0.56 22.71
C LEU A 233 4.39 -0.11 21.64
N ASP A 234 4.47 1.20 21.38
CA ASP A 234 5.39 1.77 20.38
C ASP A 234 5.33 1.00 19.06
N THR A 235 4.12 0.91 18.52
CA THR A 235 3.74 -0.05 17.47
C THR A 235 4.15 0.41 16.09
N TYR A 236 4.68 -0.53 15.32
CA TYR A 236 4.92 -0.40 13.88
C TYR A 236 4.03 -1.35 13.09
N PHE A 237 3.59 -0.95 11.93
CA PHE A 237 3.14 -1.87 10.89
C PHE A 237 3.56 -1.38 9.51
N TYR A 238 3.74 -2.32 8.57
CA TYR A 238 4.06 -1.95 7.20
C TYR A 238 2.81 -1.77 6.36
N SER A 239 2.88 -0.91 5.34
CA SER A 239 1.82 -0.76 4.35
C SER A 239 2.35 -0.16 3.05
N SER A 240 1.63 -0.36 1.94
CA SER A 240 1.83 0.33 0.67
C SER A 240 0.94 1.57 0.51
N PHE A 241 -0.01 1.76 1.42
CA PHE A 241 -0.90 2.92 1.47
C PHE A 241 -1.26 3.26 2.92
N TYR A 242 -1.18 4.52 3.26
CA TYR A 242 -1.58 5.02 4.58
C TYR A 242 -1.82 6.53 4.52
N THR A 243 -2.90 6.99 5.12
CA THR A 243 -3.23 8.41 5.24
C THR A 243 -3.05 8.88 6.66
N ASN A 244 -2.13 9.80 6.88
CA ASN A 244 -2.12 10.56 8.12
C ASN A 244 -3.08 11.74 7.98
N ASN A 245 -4.26 11.61 8.56
CA ASN A 245 -5.33 12.62 8.51
C ASN A 245 -5.00 13.94 9.22
N LEU A 246 -3.87 14.01 9.93
CA LEU A 246 -3.39 15.24 10.58
C LEU A 246 -2.48 16.06 9.65
N LEU A 247 -2.01 15.51 8.55
CA LEU A 247 -1.15 16.23 7.62
C LEU A 247 -1.95 17.25 6.78
N PRO A 248 -1.39 18.45 6.55
CA PRO A 248 -2.06 19.49 5.76
C PRO A 248 -2.55 19.03 4.39
N ALA A 249 -1.77 18.18 3.70
CA ALA A 249 -2.15 17.65 2.40
C ALA A 249 -3.43 16.80 2.46
N ALA A 250 -3.55 15.91 3.46
CA ALA A 250 -4.72 15.08 3.65
C ALA A 250 -5.95 15.90 4.08
N ILE A 251 -5.75 16.89 4.97
CA ILE A 251 -6.79 17.82 5.40
C ILE A 251 -7.31 18.62 4.19
N ASN A 252 -6.42 19.24 3.44
CA ASN A 252 -6.77 20.03 2.26
C ASN A 252 -7.50 19.21 1.20
N PHE A 253 -7.04 17.98 0.96
CA PHE A 253 -7.70 17.07 0.03
C PHE A 253 -9.13 16.76 0.49
N THR A 254 -9.31 16.35 1.73
CA THR A 254 -10.62 15.99 2.28
C THR A 254 -11.60 17.17 2.27
N GLN A 255 -11.13 18.35 2.65
CA GLN A 255 -11.94 19.58 2.60
C GLN A 255 -12.34 19.96 1.17
N THR A 256 -11.40 19.86 0.22
CA THR A 256 -11.67 20.15 -1.19
C THR A 256 -12.62 19.12 -1.79
N TYR A 257 -12.45 17.84 -1.47
CA TYR A 257 -13.36 16.77 -1.89
C TYR A 257 -14.80 17.03 -1.41
N ARG A 258 -14.96 17.34 -0.12
CA ARG A 258 -16.26 17.71 0.46
C ARG A 258 -16.88 18.93 -0.23
N LYS A 259 -16.07 19.94 -0.52
CA LYS A 259 -16.51 21.15 -1.20
C LYS A 259 -17.00 20.89 -2.63
N TRP A 260 -16.32 20.00 -3.37
CA TRP A 260 -16.64 19.72 -4.77
C TRP A 260 -17.84 18.80 -4.92
N TYR A 261 -17.92 17.78 -4.07
CA TYR A 261 -18.89 16.69 -4.25
C TYR A 261 -20.01 16.69 -3.20
N SER A 262 -19.98 17.60 -2.23
CA SER A 262 -20.98 17.74 -1.15
C SER A 262 -21.20 16.43 -0.37
N LYS A 263 -20.15 15.62 -0.23
CA LYS A 263 -20.17 14.35 0.51
C LYS A 263 -18.79 14.02 1.08
N GLU A 264 -18.76 13.07 2.02
CA GLU A 264 -17.53 12.44 2.50
C GLU A 264 -17.16 11.23 1.63
N MET A 265 -15.87 10.90 1.61
CA MET A 265 -15.43 9.57 1.12
C MET A 265 -15.90 8.49 2.09
N GLU A 266 -16.19 7.29 1.58
CA GLU A 266 -16.58 6.17 2.43
C GLU A 266 -15.44 5.76 3.38
N GLU A 267 -15.80 5.36 4.61
CA GLU A 267 -14.86 4.83 5.61
C GLU A 267 -14.42 3.43 5.22
N ARG A 268 -13.35 3.37 4.43
CA ARG A 268 -12.70 2.13 3.99
C ARG A 268 -11.22 2.33 3.74
N TYR A 269 -10.48 1.26 3.63
CA TYR A 269 -9.05 1.26 3.32
C TYR A 269 -8.78 0.35 2.09
N PRO A 270 -8.10 0.88 1.04
CA PRO A 270 -7.77 2.30 0.82
C PRO A 270 -9.02 3.18 0.56
N LYS A 271 -8.91 4.50 0.78
CA LYS A 271 -9.91 5.47 0.33
C LYS A 271 -9.75 5.66 -1.18
N TYR A 272 -10.81 5.37 -1.93
CA TYR A 272 -10.72 5.33 -3.40
C TYR A 272 -10.54 6.71 -4.03
N GLY A 273 -11.09 7.77 -3.44
CA GLY A 273 -10.84 9.14 -3.89
C GLY A 273 -9.37 9.53 -3.79
N MET A 274 -8.69 9.18 -2.70
CA MET A 274 -7.26 9.43 -2.54
C MET A 274 -6.43 8.56 -3.50
N LEU A 275 -6.81 7.30 -3.70
CA LEU A 275 -6.15 6.42 -4.68
C LEU A 275 -6.25 6.98 -6.10
N GLY A 276 -7.43 7.50 -6.48
CA GLY A 276 -7.65 8.13 -7.78
C GLY A 276 -6.79 9.38 -7.96
N PHE A 277 -6.69 10.21 -6.92
CA PHE A 277 -5.83 11.40 -6.92
C PHE A 277 -4.37 11.02 -7.07
N ASP A 278 -3.84 10.16 -6.19
CA ASP A 278 -2.43 9.79 -6.19
C ASP A 278 -2.02 9.14 -7.51
N THR A 279 -2.85 8.21 -8.02
CA THR A 279 -2.60 7.52 -9.29
C THR A 279 -2.63 8.50 -10.47
N GLY A 280 -3.67 9.33 -10.55
CA GLY A 280 -3.81 10.33 -11.62
C GLY A 280 -2.67 11.35 -11.59
N TYR A 281 -2.38 11.88 -10.42
CA TYR A 281 -1.32 12.89 -10.27
C TYR A 281 0.06 12.35 -10.65
N PHE A 282 0.41 11.14 -10.18
CA PHE A 282 1.68 10.51 -10.49
C PHE A 282 1.89 10.32 -11.99
N PHE A 283 0.98 9.62 -12.65
CA PHE A 283 1.14 9.31 -14.08
C PHE A 283 1.01 10.52 -14.98
N LEU A 284 0.03 11.38 -14.75
CA LEU A 284 -0.18 12.55 -15.60
C LEU A 284 0.95 13.58 -15.45
N LYS A 285 1.44 13.81 -14.23
CA LYS A 285 2.62 14.65 -14.01
C LYS A 285 3.87 14.05 -14.63
N GLY A 286 4.08 12.74 -14.46
CA GLY A 286 5.21 12.04 -15.06
C GLY A 286 5.21 12.12 -16.58
N LEU A 287 4.07 11.86 -17.21
CA LEU A 287 3.91 11.96 -18.66
C LEU A 287 4.08 13.39 -19.17
N SER A 288 3.54 14.38 -18.47
CA SER A 288 3.72 15.79 -18.82
C SER A 288 5.18 16.22 -18.77
N LYS A 289 5.95 15.69 -17.80
CA LYS A 289 7.36 16.06 -17.59
C LYS A 289 8.32 15.28 -18.47
N TYR A 290 8.10 13.98 -18.65
CA TYR A 290 9.05 13.05 -19.28
C TYR A 290 8.56 12.43 -20.60
N GLY A 291 7.28 12.52 -20.91
CA GLY A 291 6.70 11.99 -22.15
C GLY A 291 6.99 10.51 -22.38
N SER A 292 7.64 10.18 -23.50
CA SER A 292 8.06 8.82 -23.85
C SER A 292 9.17 8.27 -22.95
N GLU A 293 9.90 9.12 -22.22
CA GLU A 293 11.01 8.74 -21.35
C GLU A 293 10.58 8.47 -19.91
N LEU A 294 9.26 8.38 -19.64
CA LEU A 294 8.73 8.18 -18.29
C LEU A 294 9.39 6.99 -17.58
N GLU A 295 9.54 5.86 -18.26
CA GLU A 295 10.06 4.61 -17.70
C GLU A 295 11.50 4.75 -17.17
N LYS A 296 12.32 5.52 -17.85
CA LYS A 296 13.71 5.80 -17.45
C LYS A 296 13.79 6.74 -16.26
N ASN A 297 12.74 7.53 -16.05
CA ASN A 297 12.70 8.59 -15.04
C ASN A 297 11.81 8.23 -13.83
N LEU A 298 11.24 7.03 -13.78
CA LEU A 298 10.45 6.58 -12.62
C LEU A 298 11.18 6.72 -11.28
N PRO A 299 12.48 6.40 -11.16
CA PRO A 299 13.22 6.57 -9.90
C PRO A 299 13.37 8.04 -9.46
N GLN A 300 13.22 8.99 -10.39
CA GLN A 300 13.35 10.43 -10.13
C GLN A 300 12.00 11.10 -9.85
N MET A 301 10.92 10.32 -9.85
CA MET A 301 9.56 10.78 -9.55
C MET A 301 9.36 10.84 -8.04
N ASP A 302 9.97 11.84 -7.40
CA ASP A 302 9.75 12.12 -5.99
C ASP A 302 8.45 12.94 -5.82
N LEU A 303 7.37 12.24 -5.48
CA LEU A 303 6.06 12.83 -5.23
C LEU A 303 5.55 12.33 -3.88
N THR A 304 5.26 13.26 -2.99
CA THR A 304 4.62 12.93 -1.71
C THR A 304 3.14 12.60 -1.96
N PRO A 305 2.73 11.34 -1.82
CA PRO A 305 1.34 10.95 -2.00
C PRO A 305 0.47 11.38 -0.82
N ILE A 306 -0.83 11.48 -1.05
CA ILE A 306 -1.79 11.65 0.06
C ILE A 306 -1.94 10.32 0.82
N GLN A 307 -2.06 9.22 0.11
CA GLN A 307 -2.29 7.89 0.66
C GLN A 307 -1.35 6.83 0.08
N THR A 308 -1.31 6.68 -1.25
CA THR A 308 -0.67 5.56 -1.94
C THR A 308 0.66 5.99 -2.53
N GLY A 309 1.75 5.43 -2.03
CA GLY A 309 3.09 5.65 -2.58
C GLY A 309 3.37 4.77 -3.80
N PHE A 310 4.34 5.20 -4.61
CA PHE A 310 4.74 4.48 -5.82
C PHE A 310 6.26 4.28 -5.86
N LYS A 311 6.67 3.02 -6.05
CA LYS A 311 8.02 2.60 -6.36
C LYS A 311 7.92 1.48 -7.39
N PHE A 312 7.90 1.85 -8.65
CA PHE A 312 7.72 0.88 -9.72
C PHE A 312 9.01 0.14 -10.04
N GLN A 313 8.93 -1.18 -10.02
CA GLN A 313 10.00 -2.07 -10.43
C GLN A 313 9.52 -2.94 -11.59
N ARG A 314 10.35 -3.03 -12.65
CA ARG A 314 10.07 -3.92 -13.78
C ARG A 314 10.18 -5.38 -13.33
N VAL A 315 9.19 -6.21 -13.68
CA VAL A 315 9.15 -7.61 -13.22
C VAL A 315 10.18 -8.50 -13.92
N ASN A 316 10.48 -8.21 -15.19
CA ASN A 316 11.50 -8.87 -16.02
C ASN A 316 11.74 -8.07 -17.30
N ASN A 317 12.62 -8.54 -18.18
CA ASN A 317 12.96 -7.82 -19.44
C ASN A 317 11.79 -7.66 -20.42
N TRP A 318 10.76 -8.47 -20.33
CA TRP A 318 9.61 -8.49 -21.24
C TRP A 318 8.32 -8.01 -20.61
N GLY A 319 8.33 -7.87 -19.31
CA GLY A 319 7.18 -7.51 -18.50
C GLY A 319 7.06 -6.03 -18.20
N GLY A 320 5.97 -5.70 -17.54
CA GLY A 320 5.64 -4.37 -17.06
C GLY A 320 6.22 -4.09 -15.68
N PHE A 321 5.51 -3.26 -14.95
CA PHE A 321 5.94 -2.74 -13.65
C PHE A 321 4.96 -3.11 -12.55
N VAL A 322 5.50 -3.49 -11.40
CA VAL A 322 4.74 -3.67 -10.17
C VAL A 322 5.13 -2.60 -9.15
N ASN A 323 4.18 -2.12 -8.39
CA ASN A 323 4.45 -1.18 -7.31
C ASN A 323 5.00 -1.93 -6.09
N LYS A 324 6.22 -1.60 -5.69
CA LYS A 324 6.91 -2.16 -4.52
C LYS A 324 7.07 -1.17 -3.37
N LYS A 325 6.35 -0.05 -3.41
CA LYS A 325 6.43 0.95 -2.34
C LYS A 325 5.90 0.38 -1.03
N VAL A 326 6.73 0.47 -0.02
CA VAL A 326 6.41 0.11 1.36
C VAL A 326 6.90 1.21 2.27
N PHE A 327 6.14 1.53 3.29
CA PHE A 327 6.54 2.36 4.41
C PHE A 327 6.10 1.72 5.72
N PHE A 328 6.71 2.17 6.81
CA PHE A 328 6.27 1.80 8.15
C PHE A 328 5.46 2.95 8.73
N VAL A 329 4.37 2.58 9.38
CA VAL A 329 3.57 3.47 10.21
C VAL A 329 3.96 3.22 11.65
N HIS A 330 4.35 4.27 12.37
CA HIS A 330 4.85 4.17 13.74
C HIS A 330 3.99 5.00 14.68
N PHE A 331 3.40 4.33 15.66
CA PHE A 331 2.69 4.91 16.79
C PHE A 331 3.67 5.04 17.95
N THR A 332 4.17 6.24 18.20
CA THR A 332 5.21 6.46 19.21
C THR A 332 4.63 6.57 20.61
N LYS A 333 5.43 6.25 21.63
CA LYS A 333 5.06 6.46 23.06
C LYS A 333 4.77 7.92 23.41
N ASN A 334 5.17 8.86 22.57
CA ASN A 334 4.86 10.30 22.71
C ASN A 334 3.53 10.70 22.06
N TYR A 335 2.70 9.74 21.68
CA TYR A 335 1.43 9.94 20.96
C TYR A 335 1.59 10.64 19.59
N GLU A 336 2.72 10.42 18.94
CA GLU A 336 2.97 10.87 17.58
C GLU A 336 2.72 9.73 16.60
N LEU A 337 2.20 10.08 15.44
CA LEU A 337 2.00 9.16 14.32
C LEU A 337 2.98 9.51 13.21
N ILE A 338 3.94 8.65 12.96
CA ILE A 338 5.01 8.87 12.00
C ILE A 338 4.87 7.88 10.84
N LYS A 339 4.98 8.39 9.62
CA LYS A 339 5.11 7.57 8.40
C LYS A 339 6.59 7.56 8.01
N LEU A 340 7.25 6.43 8.21
CA LEU A 340 8.62 6.22 7.78
C LEU A 340 8.60 5.80 6.31
N ASP A 341 9.08 6.68 5.46
CA ASP A 341 9.24 6.42 4.03
C ASP A 341 10.68 5.99 3.75
N PHE A 342 10.85 4.94 2.96
CA PHE A 342 12.15 4.41 2.57
C PHE A 342 12.35 4.65 1.07
N GLU A 343 13.42 5.33 0.75
CA GLU A 343 13.90 5.57 -0.61
C GLU A 343 14.57 4.33 -1.23
#